data_c54c202f78eac6cb63b8988eb0791062
#
_entry.id   c54c202f78eac6cb63b8988eb0791062
#
_cell.length_a   1.000
_cell.length_b   1.000
_cell.length_c   1.000
_cell.angle_alpha   90.00
_cell.angle_beta   90.00
_cell.angle_gamma   90.00
#
_symmetry.space_group_name_H-M   'P 1'
#
loop_
_entity.id
_entity.type
_entity.pdbx_description
1 polymer ?
#
loop_
_entity_poly.entity_id
_entity_poly.type
_entity_poly.pdbx_seq_one_letter_code
_entity_poly.pdbx_strand_id
1 'polypeptide(L)'
;MSKKLYRINEWFYSIQGEGMRAGTANLFLRFSGCNLTCSRETEGFDCDTEFTSGESWTADQIVAHLRKLSAHCPWVILTGGEPSLQIDDDLLMNLKDAGFSIAIETNGTKPLSSLIDWVSCSPKTAEHTLRVERANELRYVRAYGMGLPKPSIKADHYLISPAFDGSRLPTENLEWCLKLVKENPEWRLSLQTHKFIQIR
;
A
#
# COMPACT_ATOMS: atom_id res chain seq x y z
N MET A 1 30.63 10.28 -5.98
CA MET A 1 29.90 9.30 -5.17
C MET A 1 29.03 8.48 -6.08
N SER A 2 28.94 7.16 -5.91
CA SER A 2 28.01 6.32 -6.68
C SER A 2 26.58 6.68 -6.30
N LYS A 3 25.69 6.88 -7.29
CA LYS A 3 24.27 7.11 -7.03
C LYS A 3 23.65 5.85 -6.40
N LYS A 4 22.79 6.02 -5.41
CA LYS A 4 22.02 4.89 -4.84
C LYS A 4 21.14 4.25 -5.90
N LEU A 5 21.02 2.94 -5.84
CA LEU A 5 20.15 2.14 -6.71
C LEU A 5 18.96 1.62 -5.90
N TYR A 6 17.78 1.71 -6.48
CA TYR A 6 16.51 1.19 -5.97
C TYR A 6 16.10 0.01 -6.82
N ARG A 7 15.72 -1.09 -6.20
CA ARG A 7 15.29 -2.28 -6.91
C ARG A 7 13.79 -2.23 -7.17
N ILE A 8 13.42 -2.02 -8.42
CA ILE A 8 12.06 -1.85 -8.88
C ILE A 8 11.56 -3.15 -9.53
N ASN A 9 10.44 -3.65 -9.03
CA ASN A 9 9.78 -4.84 -9.55
C ASN A 9 8.95 -4.50 -10.80
N GLU A 10 8.07 -3.49 -10.68
CA GLU A 10 7.26 -3.02 -11.80
C GLU A 10 6.80 -1.57 -11.61
N TRP A 11 6.28 -0.99 -12.67
CA TRP A 11 5.59 0.30 -12.71
C TRP A 11 4.48 0.29 -13.74
N PHE A 12 3.40 0.98 -13.42
CA PHE A 12 2.27 1.11 -14.31
C PHE A 12 1.44 2.35 -13.97
N TYR A 13 0.67 2.83 -14.94
CA TYR A 13 -0.32 3.88 -14.75
C TYR A 13 -1.70 3.25 -14.68
N SER A 14 -2.41 3.46 -13.57
CA SER A 14 -3.71 2.85 -13.34
C SER A 14 -4.53 3.65 -12.33
N ILE A 15 -5.63 3.06 -11.87
CA ILE A 15 -6.54 3.63 -10.88
C ILE A 15 -6.30 2.93 -9.54
N GLN A 16 -6.17 3.72 -8.45
CA GLN A 16 -6.14 3.16 -7.10
C GLN A 16 -7.44 2.40 -6.82
N GLY A 17 -7.31 1.13 -6.47
CA GLY A 17 -8.44 0.24 -6.24
C GLY A 17 -8.85 0.10 -4.78
N GLU A 18 -8.13 0.72 -3.83
CA GLU A 18 -8.31 0.50 -2.39
C GLU A 18 -8.27 1.81 -1.60
N GLY A 19 -8.80 1.75 -0.38
CA GLY A 19 -8.71 2.85 0.58
C GLY A 19 -9.55 4.07 0.22
N MET A 20 -9.22 5.18 0.84
CA MET A 20 -9.90 6.46 0.65
C MET A 20 -9.59 7.10 -0.72
N ARG A 21 -8.50 6.69 -1.35
CA ARG A 21 -8.09 7.17 -2.67
C ARG A 21 -8.60 6.30 -3.82
N ALA A 22 -9.45 5.30 -3.55
CA ALA A 22 -10.04 4.45 -4.58
C ALA A 22 -10.73 5.30 -5.67
N GLY A 23 -10.55 4.91 -6.94
CA GLY A 23 -11.08 5.64 -8.10
C GLY A 23 -10.18 6.76 -8.65
N THR A 24 -9.06 7.08 -7.98
CA THR A 24 -8.12 8.11 -8.47
C THR A 24 -7.04 7.52 -9.38
N ALA A 25 -6.64 8.28 -10.41
CA ALA A 25 -5.55 7.91 -11.31
C ALA A 25 -4.19 8.12 -10.64
N ASN A 26 -3.31 7.12 -10.71
CA ASN A 26 -1.99 7.17 -10.09
C ASN A 26 -0.94 6.41 -10.92
N LEU A 27 0.31 6.84 -10.79
CA LEU A 27 1.48 6.08 -11.19
C LEU A 27 1.87 5.16 -10.03
N PHE A 28 1.97 3.88 -10.28
CA PHE A 28 2.39 2.89 -9.29
C PHE A 28 3.87 2.56 -9.52
N LEU A 29 4.65 2.65 -8.45
CA LEU A 29 6.05 2.26 -8.40
C LEU A 29 6.20 1.14 -7.36
N ARG A 30 6.34 -0.10 -7.84
CA ARG A 30 6.46 -1.28 -6.99
C ARG A 30 7.92 -1.62 -6.75
N PHE A 31 8.33 -1.61 -5.49
CA PHE A 31 9.66 -2.02 -5.06
C PHE A 31 9.73 -3.53 -4.84
N SER A 32 10.91 -4.11 -5.12
CA SER A 32 11.20 -5.50 -4.77
C SER A 32 11.60 -5.63 -3.31
N GLY A 33 11.34 -6.81 -2.74
CA GLY A 33 11.70 -7.15 -1.36
C GLY A 33 10.66 -6.74 -0.34
N CYS A 34 10.50 -7.61 0.66
CA CYS A 34 9.66 -7.40 1.83
C CYS A 34 10.34 -7.97 3.06
N ASN A 35 10.09 -7.38 4.22
CA ASN A 35 10.55 -7.88 5.51
C ASN A 35 9.55 -8.82 6.18
N LEU A 36 8.43 -9.12 5.52
CA LEU A 36 7.40 -10.04 6.00
C LEU A 36 7.19 -11.17 4.98
N THR A 37 6.76 -12.32 5.49
CA THR A 37 6.33 -13.47 4.69
C THR A 37 4.90 -13.80 5.12
N CYS A 38 3.94 -13.04 4.58
CA CYS A 38 2.53 -13.23 4.91
C CYS A 38 2.01 -14.53 4.30
N SER A 39 1.34 -15.32 5.12
CA SER A 39 0.69 -16.56 4.69
C SER A 39 -0.67 -16.71 5.34
N ARG A 40 -1.53 -17.55 4.74
CA ARG A 40 -2.84 -17.85 5.30
C ARG A 40 -2.77 -18.46 6.71
N GLU A 41 -1.70 -19.18 7.00
CA GLU A 41 -1.50 -19.81 8.32
C GLU A 41 -1.21 -18.78 9.42
N THR A 42 -0.52 -17.71 9.09
CA THR A 42 -0.09 -16.68 10.07
C THR A 42 -1.04 -15.49 10.11
N GLU A 43 -1.46 -14.96 8.96
CA GLU A 43 -2.27 -13.73 8.84
C GLU A 43 -3.74 -13.98 8.43
N GLY A 44 -4.10 -15.21 8.07
CA GLY A 44 -5.43 -15.57 7.58
C GLY A 44 -5.64 -15.28 6.08
N PHE A 45 -4.60 -14.83 5.37
CA PHE A 45 -4.58 -14.60 3.92
C PHE A 45 -3.16 -14.73 3.37
N ASP A 46 -3.03 -15.05 2.09
CA ASP A 46 -1.74 -15.13 1.41
C ASP A 46 -1.35 -13.76 0.81
N CYS A 47 -0.04 -13.52 0.69
CA CYS A 47 0.45 -12.36 -0.07
C CYS A 47 0.13 -12.56 -1.56
N ASP A 48 -0.56 -11.60 -2.17
CA ASP A 48 -0.93 -11.60 -3.59
C ASP A 48 0.04 -10.82 -4.48
N THR A 49 1.17 -10.36 -3.90
CA THR A 49 2.15 -9.54 -4.60
C THR A 49 3.42 -10.33 -4.89
N GLU A 50 3.84 -10.35 -6.15
CA GLU A 50 5.19 -10.75 -6.53
C GLU A 50 6.13 -9.57 -6.24
N PHE A 51 7.20 -9.82 -5.48
CA PHE A 51 8.18 -8.79 -5.08
C PHE A 51 9.63 -9.29 -5.07
N THR A 52 9.91 -10.44 -5.67
CA THR A 52 11.25 -11.04 -5.68
C THR A 52 12.06 -10.63 -6.89
N SER A 53 11.41 -10.47 -8.04
CA SER A 53 12.02 -9.96 -9.28
C SER A 53 12.27 -8.45 -9.20
N GLY A 54 13.04 -7.92 -10.15
CA GLY A 54 13.22 -6.48 -10.30
C GLY A 54 14.58 -6.07 -10.85
N GLU A 55 14.63 -4.83 -11.33
CA GLU A 55 15.80 -4.18 -11.89
C GLU A 55 16.25 -3.01 -11.01
N SER A 56 17.55 -2.66 -11.14
CA SER A 56 18.16 -1.57 -10.37
C SER A 56 18.09 -0.25 -11.13
N TRP A 57 17.60 0.80 -10.49
CA TRP A 57 17.36 2.12 -11.07
C TRP A 57 17.83 3.24 -10.13
N THR A 58 18.36 4.31 -10.70
CA THR A 58 18.65 5.55 -9.94
C THR A 58 17.37 6.39 -9.80
N ALA A 59 17.34 7.34 -8.85
CA ALA A 59 16.22 8.26 -8.66
C ALA A 59 15.86 9.02 -9.95
N ASP A 60 16.87 9.56 -10.67
CA ASP A 60 16.65 10.28 -11.94
C ASP A 60 15.99 9.38 -13.01
N GLN A 61 16.45 8.12 -13.12
CA GLN A 61 15.88 7.17 -14.05
C GLN A 61 14.42 6.82 -13.71
N ILE A 62 14.12 6.68 -12.42
CA ILE A 62 12.77 6.45 -11.92
C ILE A 62 11.85 7.61 -12.32
N VAL A 63 12.25 8.84 -12.01
CA VAL A 63 11.48 10.06 -12.37
C VAL A 63 11.25 10.12 -13.88
N ALA A 64 12.31 9.93 -14.68
CA ALA A 64 12.20 9.96 -16.13
C ALA A 64 11.25 8.90 -16.69
N HIS A 65 11.24 7.69 -16.08
CA HIS A 65 10.34 6.62 -16.50
C HIS A 65 8.89 6.91 -16.12
N LEU A 66 8.63 7.37 -14.89
CA LEU A 66 7.28 7.73 -14.45
C LEU A 66 6.66 8.82 -15.35
N ARG A 67 7.45 9.83 -15.76
CA ARG A 67 6.98 10.87 -16.70
C ARG A 67 6.68 10.34 -18.10
N LYS A 68 7.34 9.29 -18.55
CA LYS A 68 7.02 8.60 -19.81
C LYS A 68 5.70 7.83 -19.73
N LEU A 69 5.38 7.24 -18.57
CA LEU A 69 4.09 6.55 -18.37
C LEU A 69 2.91 7.51 -18.36
N SER A 70 3.06 8.66 -17.72
CA SER A 70 2.07 9.74 -17.78
C SER A 70 2.71 11.11 -17.50
N ALA A 71 2.61 12.02 -18.45
CA ALA A 71 3.08 13.40 -18.30
C ALA A 71 2.20 14.24 -17.35
N HIS A 72 0.95 13.83 -17.14
CA HIS A 72 -0.08 14.64 -16.48
C HIS A 72 -0.47 14.12 -15.09
N CYS A 73 -0.17 12.84 -14.79
CA CYS A 73 -0.51 12.29 -13.48
C CYS A 73 0.35 12.92 -12.38
N PRO A 74 -0.27 13.61 -11.39
CA PRO A 74 0.48 14.28 -10.34
C PRO A 74 0.85 13.34 -9.19
N TRP A 75 0.28 12.14 -9.12
CA TRP A 75 0.46 11.23 -8.00
C TRP A 75 1.28 10.01 -8.34
N VAL A 76 2.24 9.70 -7.50
CA VAL A 76 2.94 8.42 -7.48
C VAL A 76 2.63 7.68 -6.18
N ILE A 77 2.29 6.40 -6.28
CA ILE A 77 2.12 5.48 -5.16
C ILE A 77 3.34 4.58 -5.08
N LEU A 78 4.08 4.70 -3.99
CA LEU A 78 5.19 3.82 -3.64
C LEU A 78 4.60 2.57 -2.96
N THR A 79 4.77 1.43 -3.58
CA THR A 79 4.21 0.15 -3.14
C THR A 79 5.20 -0.99 -3.36
N GLY A 80 4.78 -2.23 -3.29
CA GLY A 80 5.62 -3.40 -3.61
C GLY A 80 5.54 -4.47 -2.56
N GLY A 81 6.69 -5.05 -2.20
CA GLY A 81 6.81 -5.81 -0.98
C GLY A 81 6.65 -4.88 0.22
N GLU A 82 7.74 -4.25 0.64
CA GLU A 82 7.71 -3.14 1.61
C GLU A 82 8.60 -1.99 1.12
N PRO A 83 8.02 -0.90 0.59
CA PRO A 83 8.78 0.19 0.01
C PRO A 83 9.67 0.92 1.03
N SER A 84 9.27 0.99 2.30
CA SER A 84 10.02 1.67 3.36
C SER A 84 11.39 1.04 3.65
N LEU A 85 11.69 -0.13 3.10
CA LEU A 85 13.02 -0.74 3.19
C LEU A 85 14.05 -0.07 2.27
N GLN A 86 13.60 0.58 1.21
CA GLN A 86 14.48 1.11 0.17
C GLN A 86 14.40 2.64 0.02
N ILE A 87 13.21 3.22 0.19
CA ILE A 87 13.01 4.67 0.02
C ILE A 87 13.86 5.46 1.01
N ASP A 88 14.31 6.62 0.56
CA ASP A 88 15.01 7.62 1.35
C ASP A 88 14.66 9.03 0.87
N ASP A 89 15.14 10.03 1.57
CA ASP A 89 14.85 11.42 1.25
C ASP A 89 15.41 11.85 -0.12
N ASP A 90 16.50 11.21 -0.61
CA ASP A 90 17.03 11.51 -1.95
C ASP A 90 16.00 11.16 -3.04
N LEU A 91 15.43 9.95 -3.01
CA LEU A 91 14.38 9.56 -3.94
C LEU A 91 13.12 10.44 -3.78
N LEU A 92 12.71 10.68 -2.54
CA LEU A 92 11.49 11.45 -2.27
C LEU A 92 11.63 12.91 -2.74
N MET A 93 12.77 13.55 -2.51
CA MET A 93 13.06 14.90 -3.03
C MET A 93 13.07 14.93 -4.55
N ASN A 94 13.73 13.97 -5.22
CA ASN A 94 13.71 13.89 -6.68
C ASN A 94 12.28 13.77 -7.24
N LEU A 95 11.40 13.00 -6.60
CA LEU A 95 9.99 12.92 -6.98
C LEU A 95 9.26 14.25 -6.74
N LYS A 96 9.49 14.92 -5.61
CA LYS A 96 8.91 16.23 -5.28
C LYS A 96 9.36 17.32 -6.26
N ASP A 97 10.65 17.38 -6.56
CA ASP A 97 11.24 18.36 -7.51
C ASP A 97 10.69 18.14 -8.92
N ALA A 98 10.36 16.91 -9.26
CA ALA A 98 9.64 16.59 -10.48
C ALA A 98 8.13 16.92 -10.42
N GLY A 99 7.61 17.46 -9.31
CA GLY A 99 6.21 17.87 -9.14
C GLY A 99 5.24 16.76 -8.82
N PHE A 100 5.72 15.61 -8.28
CA PHE A 100 4.84 14.55 -7.82
C PHE A 100 4.37 14.77 -6.37
N SER A 101 3.11 14.49 -6.13
CA SER A 101 2.61 14.14 -4.80
C SER A 101 2.86 12.65 -4.55
N ILE A 102 3.27 12.30 -3.33
CA ILE A 102 3.76 10.96 -2.99
C ILE A 102 2.79 10.29 -2.01
N ALA A 103 2.25 9.14 -2.41
CA ALA A 103 1.56 8.23 -1.52
C ALA A 103 2.40 6.97 -1.28
N ILE A 104 2.21 6.33 -0.13
CA ILE A 104 2.85 5.07 0.21
C ILE A 104 1.83 4.04 0.67
N GLU A 105 2.00 2.78 0.21
CA GLU A 105 1.36 1.59 0.77
C GLU A 105 2.40 0.84 1.58
N THR A 106 2.23 0.73 2.90
CA THR A 106 3.23 0.14 3.80
C THR A 106 2.60 -0.80 4.83
N ASN A 107 3.38 -1.77 5.31
CA ASN A 107 3.00 -2.61 6.45
C ASN A 107 3.20 -1.92 7.80
N GLY A 108 3.82 -0.75 7.83
CA GLY A 108 3.98 0.08 9.03
C GLY A 108 5.15 -0.27 9.95
N THR A 109 5.98 -1.27 9.60
CA THR A 109 7.07 -1.75 10.48
C THR A 109 8.33 -0.88 10.47
N LYS A 110 8.38 0.16 9.65
CA LYS A 110 9.49 1.12 9.57
C LYS A 110 8.97 2.55 9.71
N PRO A 111 9.80 3.48 10.27
CA PRO A 111 9.46 4.89 10.26
C PRO A 111 9.42 5.43 8.83
N LEU A 112 8.65 6.48 8.61
CA LEU A 112 8.48 7.12 7.32
C LEU A 112 8.98 8.56 7.35
N SER A 113 9.43 9.05 6.18
CA SER A 113 9.80 10.45 5.97
C SER A 113 8.56 11.34 5.93
N SER A 114 8.69 12.56 6.45
CA SER A 114 7.66 13.60 6.37
C SER A 114 7.44 14.17 4.95
N LEU A 115 8.25 13.79 3.99
CA LEU A 115 8.09 14.15 2.57
C LEU A 115 6.96 13.39 1.87
N ILE A 116 6.39 12.36 2.53
CA ILE A 116 5.27 11.58 2.01
C ILE A 116 3.97 12.31 2.31
N ASP A 117 3.15 12.57 1.28
CA ASP A 117 1.90 13.33 1.40
C ASP A 117 0.71 12.47 1.86
N TRP A 118 0.73 11.17 1.55
CA TRP A 118 -0.35 10.25 1.91
C TRP A 118 0.20 8.90 2.37
N VAL A 119 -0.14 8.52 3.58
CA VAL A 119 0.25 7.24 4.19
C VAL A 119 -0.95 6.32 4.29
N SER A 120 -0.97 5.26 3.47
CA SER A 120 -1.84 4.09 3.62
C SER A 120 -1.04 3.01 4.36
N CYS A 121 -1.39 2.76 5.62
CA CYS A 121 -0.75 1.70 6.39
C CYS A 121 -1.68 0.50 6.51
N SER A 122 -1.17 -0.67 6.13
CA SER A 122 -1.90 -1.95 6.24
C SER A 122 -1.14 -2.91 7.15
N PRO A 123 -1.32 -2.82 8.48
CA PRO A 123 -0.60 -3.66 9.44
C PRO A 123 -0.82 -5.15 9.18
N LYS A 124 0.27 -5.93 9.24
CA LYS A 124 0.30 -7.39 9.08
C LYS A 124 0.90 -8.10 10.30
N THR A 125 1.37 -7.32 11.25
CA THR A 125 2.06 -7.82 12.45
C THR A 125 1.40 -7.25 13.71
N ALA A 126 1.85 -7.68 14.88
CA ALA A 126 1.34 -7.18 16.14
C ALA A 126 1.56 -5.66 16.27
N GLU A 127 0.58 -4.94 16.80
CA GLU A 127 0.54 -3.47 16.90
C GLU A 127 1.81 -2.86 17.52
N HIS A 128 2.39 -3.50 18.54
CA HIS A 128 3.60 -3.01 19.22
C HIS A 128 4.88 -3.03 18.34
N THR A 129 4.83 -3.71 17.18
CA THR A 129 5.96 -3.76 16.23
C THR A 129 5.92 -2.63 15.22
N LEU A 130 4.81 -1.92 15.13
CA LEU A 130 4.63 -0.81 14.20
C LEU A 130 5.50 0.38 14.58
N ARG A 131 5.97 1.13 13.58
CA ARG A 131 6.88 2.27 13.73
C ARG A 131 6.39 3.53 13.02
N VAL A 132 5.29 3.43 12.28
CA VAL A 132 4.59 4.58 11.72
C VAL A 132 3.86 5.28 12.87
N GLU A 133 4.09 6.58 13.04
CA GLU A 133 3.50 7.35 14.14
C GLU A 133 2.06 7.79 13.84
N ARG A 134 1.79 8.14 12.57
CA ARG A 134 0.49 8.57 12.08
C ARG A 134 0.30 8.13 10.62
N ALA A 135 -0.91 7.78 10.25
CA ALA A 135 -1.31 7.47 8.88
C ALA A 135 -2.50 8.33 8.46
N ASN A 136 -2.71 8.52 7.15
CA ASN A 136 -3.95 9.06 6.63
C ASN A 136 -5.04 7.99 6.70
N GLU A 137 -4.67 6.73 6.41
CA GLU A 137 -5.58 5.61 6.57
C GLU A 137 -4.86 4.37 7.13
N LEU A 138 -5.57 3.65 8.00
CA LEU A 138 -5.21 2.30 8.44
C LEU A 138 -6.18 1.31 7.83
N ARG A 139 -5.67 0.34 7.08
CA ARG A 139 -6.46 -0.66 6.38
C ARG A 139 -6.12 -2.06 6.87
N TYR A 140 -7.05 -2.70 7.57
CA TYR A 140 -6.89 -4.04 8.10
C TYR A 140 -7.63 -5.06 7.26
N VAL A 141 -6.90 -6.07 6.77
CA VAL A 141 -7.50 -7.22 6.10
C VAL A 141 -8.13 -8.13 7.15
N ARG A 142 -9.37 -8.60 6.89
CA ARG A 142 -10.11 -9.49 7.79
C ARG A 142 -10.73 -10.65 7.03
N ALA A 143 -10.48 -11.86 7.51
CA ALA A 143 -11.21 -13.06 7.13
C ALA A 143 -12.37 -13.29 8.12
N TYR A 144 -13.26 -14.21 7.77
CA TYR A 144 -14.37 -14.63 8.64
C TYR A 144 -13.89 -15.02 10.05
N GLY A 145 -14.57 -14.53 11.07
CA GLY A 145 -14.26 -14.78 12.48
C GLY A 145 -13.15 -13.91 13.09
N MET A 146 -12.39 -13.15 12.31
CA MET A 146 -11.39 -12.22 12.86
C MET A 146 -12.07 -11.02 13.52
N GLY A 147 -11.60 -10.68 14.74
CA GLY A 147 -12.16 -9.56 15.50
C GLY A 147 -11.83 -8.18 14.91
N LEU A 148 -12.53 -7.16 15.43
CA LEU A 148 -12.21 -5.76 15.12
C LEU A 148 -10.80 -5.42 15.60
N PRO A 149 -9.98 -4.73 14.78
CA PRO A 149 -8.63 -4.32 15.19
C PRO A 149 -8.63 -3.32 16.35
N LYS A 150 -7.54 -3.31 17.10
CA LYS A 150 -7.28 -2.30 18.15
C LYS A 150 -6.03 -1.52 17.75
N PRO A 151 -6.14 -0.50 16.89
CA PRO A 151 -5.00 0.23 16.37
C PRO A 151 -4.18 0.93 17.45
N SER A 152 -2.85 0.81 17.37
CA SER A 152 -1.91 1.62 18.16
C SER A 152 -1.53 2.93 17.45
N ILE A 153 -1.65 2.97 16.12
CA ILE A 153 -1.37 4.13 15.28
C ILE A 153 -2.63 5.00 15.17
N LYS A 154 -2.47 6.31 15.26
CA LYS A 154 -3.54 7.27 14.96
C LYS A 154 -3.67 7.45 13.45
N ALA A 155 -4.90 7.43 12.95
CA ALA A 155 -5.20 7.69 11.54
C ALA A 155 -6.41 8.59 11.38
N ASP A 156 -6.51 9.24 10.21
CA ASP A 156 -7.68 10.02 9.85
C ASP A 156 -8.85 9.12 9.46
N HIS A 157 -8.54 7.92 8.91
CA HIS A 157 -9.52 6.93 8.48
C HIS A 157 -9.13 5.51 8.90
N TYR A 158 -10.11 4.75 9.40
CA TYR A 158 -9.97 3.35 9.77
C TYR A 158 -10.80 2.48 8.81
N LEU A 159 -10.16 1.48 8.19
CA LEU A 159 -10.74 0.70 7.11
C LEU A 159 -10.63 -0.80 7.39
N ILE A 160 -11.70 -1.51 7.10
CA ILE A 160 -11.77 -2.98 7.08
C ILE A 160 -11.83 -3.42 5.62
N SER A 161 -10.95 -4.34 5.25
CA SER A 161 -10.90 -4.92 3.91
C SER A 161 -11.10 -6.44 4.00
N PRO A 162 -12.07 -7.03 3.28
CA PRO A 162 -12.22 -8.48 3.31
C PRO A 162 -11.04 -9.17 2.65
N ALA A 163 -10.59 -10.28 3.26
CA ALA A 163 -9.53 -11.12 2.70
C ALA A 163 -10.00 -11.77 1.39
N PHE A 164 -9.20 -11.63 0.34
CA PHE A 164 -9.40 -12.31 -0.94
C PHE A 164 -8.70 -13.66 -0.97
N ASP A 165 -9.18 -14.55 -1.81
CA ASP A 165 -8.56 -15.81 -2.19
C ASP A 165 -8.14 -15.68 -3.66
N GLY A 166 -6.91 -15.26 -3.90
CA GLY A 166 -6.46 -14.81 -5.22
C GLY A 166 -7.30 -13.63 -5.73
N SER A 167 -8.01 -13.82 -6.83
CA SER A 167 -8.93 -12.82 -7.41
C SER A 167 -10.38 -12.94 -6.89
N ARG A 168 -10.70 -14.03 -6.18
CA ARG A 168 -12.04 -14.29 -5.67
C ARG A 168 -12.24 -13.65 -4.30
N LEU A 169 -13.37 -12.97 -4.11
CA LEU A 169 -13.81 -12.51 -2.80
C LEU A 169 -14.76 -13.56 -2.20
N PRO A 170 -14.36 -14.28 -1.11
CA PRO A 170 -15.28 -15.17 -0.41
C PRO A 170 -16.45 -14.39 0.19
N THR A 171 -17.67 -14.86 -0.06
CA THR A 171 -18.90 -14.20 0.43
C THR A 171 -18.90 -14.07 1.95
N GLU A 172 -18.45 -15.10 2.66
CA GLU A 172 -18.33 -15.11 4.13
C GLU A 172 -17.41 -14.00 4.67
N ASN A 173 -16.28 -13.74 4.00
CA ASN A 173 -15.36 -12.67 4.39
C ASN A 173 -16.00 -11.29 4.16
N LEU A 174 -16.70 -11.12 3.03
CA LEU A 174 -17.42 -9.87 2.75
C LEU A 174 -18.53 -9.62 3.76
N GLU A 175 -19.40 -10.59 4.00
CA GLU A 175 -20.51 -10.47 4.96
C GLU A 175 -19.99 -10.20 6.38
N TRP A 176 -18.91 -10.85 6.77
CA TRP A 176 -18.25 -10.59 8.05
C TRP A 176 -17.74 -9.16 8.17
N CYS A 177 -17.05 -8.65 7.15
CA CYS A 177 -16.56 -7.27 7.13
C CYS A 177 -17.72 -6.26 7.13
N LEU A 178 -18.79 -6.53 6.38
CA LEU A 178 -20.00 -5.70 6.40
C LEU A 178 -20.63 -5.66 7.80
N LYS A 179 -20.66 -6.79 8.51
CA LYS A 179 -21.14 -6.85 9.90
C LYS A 179 -20.26 -5.99 10.81
N LEU A 180 -18.93 -6.18 10.76
CA LEU A 180 -17.98 -5.41 11.58
C LEU A 180 -18.16 -3.90 11.38
N VAL A 181 -18.27 -3.44 10.13
CA VAL A 181 -18.44 -2.01 9.82
C VAL A 181 -19.80 -1.49 10.28
N LYS A 182 -20.90 -2.27 10.12
CA LYS A 182 -22.24 -1.85 10.59
C LYS A 182 -22.33 -1.74 12.10
N GLU A 183 -21.62 -2.59 12.83
CA GLU A 183 -21.57 -2.57 14.28
C GLU A 183 -20.61 -1.51 14.84
N ASN A 184 -19.71 -0.98 14.01
CA ASN A 184 -18.67 -0.02 14.38
C ASN A 184 -18.59 1.10 13.32
N PRO A 185 -19.48 2.11 13.36
CA PRO A 185 -19.67 3.10 12.29
C PRO A 185 -18.46 4.05 12.07
N GLU A 186 -17.50 4.07 12.97
CA GLU A 186 -16.21 4.77 12.80
C GLU A 186 -15.28 4.06 11.79
N TRP A 187 -15.55 2.79 11.47
CA TRP A 187 -14.84 2.02 10.45
C TRP A 187 -15.55 2.07 9.10
N ARG A 188 -14.78 1.97 8.04
CA ARG A 188 -15.27 1.99 6.66
C ARG A 188 -14.86 0.71 5.94
N LEU A 189 -15.72 0.24 5.04
CA LEU A 189 -15.38 -0.88 4.16
C LEU A 189 -14.46 -0.38 3.04
N SER A 190 -13.35 -1.09 2.81
CA SER A 190 -12.49 -0.92 1.65
C SER A 190 -12.47 -2.21 0.84
N LEU A 191 -12.78 -2.14 -0.43
CA LEU A 191 -12.70 -3.27 -1.36
C LEU A 191 -11.47 -3.12 -2.26
N GLN A 192 -11.03 -4.24 -2.86
CA GLN A 192 -10.04 -4.25 -3.93
C GLN A 192 -10.78 -4.08 -5.27
N THR A 193 -11.26 -2.86 -5.55
CA THR A 193 -12.13 -2.59 -6.71
C THR A 193 -11.46 -2.92 -8.04
N HIS A 194 -10.12 -2.78 -8.12
CA HIS A 194 -9.33 -3.17 -9.29
C HIS A 194 -9.53 -4.64 -9.69
N LYS A 195 -9.76 -5.55 -8.72
CA LYS A 195 -10.05 -6.97 -8.99
C LYS A 195 -11.42 -7.18 -9.63
N PHE A 196 -12.41 -6.34 -9.28
CA PHE A 196 -13.76 -6.43 -9.86
C PHE A 196 -13.84 -5.87 -11.28
N ILE A 197 -13.13 -4.78 -11.55
CA ILE A 197 -13.12 -4.15 -12.88
C ILE A 197 -11.97 -4.66 -13.76
N GLN A 198 -11.18 -5.64 -13.27
CA GLN A 198 -10.11 -6.33 -13.98
C GLN A 198 -9.06 -5.38 -14.58
N ILE A 199 -8.67 -4.37 -13.82
CA ILE A 199 -7.52 -3.51 -14.13
C ILE A 199 -6.32 -3.86 -13.25
N ARG A 200 -5.16 -3.40 -13.71
CA ARG A 200 -3.90 -3.58 -12.98
C ARG A 200 -3.81 -2.62 -11.81
#